data_788d7f3192cec355f80672973cc0a7b1
#
_entry.id   788d7f3192cec355f80672973cc0a7b1
#
_cell.length_a   1.000
_cell.length_b   1.000
_cell.length_c   1.000
_cell.angle_alpha   90.00
_cell.angle_beta   90.00
_cell.angle_gamma   90.00
#
_symmetry.space_group_name_H-M   'P 1'
#
loop_
_entity.id
_entity.type
_entity.pdbx_description
1 polymer ?
#
loop_
_entity_poly.entity_id
_entity_poly.type
_entity_poly.pdbx_seq_one_letter_code
_entity_poly.pdbx_strand_id
1 'polypeptide(L)'
;MESRDYRQALALANRHDWLNAMTSEVALALAAEELLGMEVPPRAVWLRTLLCEINRAAASLLHLSGAATLPPNGMDPRDVEAMRARDALQSCLEVISGGRVHVMITRIGGLAADAPPGWLEQVADAVETTRASLPPLESAIERTIAADVALLSYDDAVSYGASGPVGRASGLDLDVRRDRPYLAYADLRDHITAVTDTRGDARARYRVLREQVAADLDLILAIIERIPDGPVNVPLPKVVRAPEGAAYGLVESSAGASGAYVVSAGETTPWRVRLRTPSYAHAQVMGLALPGTALDQLAGAIGSFMCVAGDTDH
;
A
#
# COMPACT_ATOMS: atom_id res chain seq x y z
N MET A 1 -9.24 18.89 -1.27
CA MET A 1 -8.44 18.79 -2.50
C MET A 1 -8.96 19.74 -3.59
N GLU A 2 -10.26 19.86 -3.79
CA GLU A 2 -10.91 20.65 -4.86
C GLU A 2 -10.65 22.19 -4.82
N SER A 3 -10.21 22.71 -3.68
CA SER A 3 -9.81 24.14 -3.51
C SER A 3 -8.30 24.38 -3.62
N ARG A 4 -7.53 23.40 -4.03
CA ARG A 4 -6.07 23.43 -4.13
C ARG A 4 -5.64 23.07 -5.54
N ASP A 5 -4.50 23.61 -5.98
CA ASP A 5 -3.93 23.19 -7.25
C ASP A 5 -3.50 21.70 -7.22
N TYR A 6 -3.29 21.12 -8.40
CA TYR A 6 -2.93 19.70 -8.54
C TYR A 6 -1.67 19.30 -7.76
N ARG A 7 -0.68 20.21 -7.59
CA ARG A 7 0.55 19.95 -6.82
C ARG A 7 0.28 19.93 -5.33
N GLN A 8 -0.56 20.85 -4.85
CA GLN A 8 -0.96 20.91 -3.43
C GLN A 8 -1.88 19.75 -3.06
N ALA A 9 -2.69 19.27 -4.00
CA ALA A 9 -3.57 18.13 -3.80
C ALA A 9 -2.79 16.83 -3.50
N LEU A 10 -1.58 16.63 -4.07
CA LEU A 10 -0.71 15.50 -3.76
C LEU A 10 -0.34 15.45 -2.26
N ALA A 11 -0.06 16.59 -1.64
CA ALA A 11 0.25 16.65 -0.21
C ALA A 11 -0.95 16.26 0.66
N LEU A 12 -2.17 16.47 0.20
CA LEU A 12 -3.38 16.05 0.89
C LEU A 12 -3.66 14.55 0.67
N ALA A 13 -3.40 14.02 -0.53
CA ALA A 13 -3.51 12.59 -0.80
C ALA A 13 -2.59 11.77 0.10
N ASN A 14 -1.37 12.23 0.35
CA ASN A 14 -0.42 11.61 1.26
C ASN A 14 -0.93 11.47 2.70
N ARG A 15 -1.86 12.35 3.15
CA ARG A 15 -2.44 12.32 4.50
C ARG A 15 -3.71 11.51 4.59
N HIS A 16 -4.29 11.16 3.49
CA HIS A 16 -5.53 10.39 3.44
C HIS A 16 -5.31 8.95 3.98
N ASP A 17 -4.45 8.17 3.34
CA ASP A 17 -3.97 6.90 3.88
C ASP A 17 -2.50 7.06 4.30
N TRP A 18 -2.30 7.45 5.55
CA TRP A 18 -0.96 7.76 6.07
C TRP A 18 -0.06 6.52 6.21
N LEU A 19 -0.62 5.30 6.25
CA LEU A 19 0.15 4.05 6.24
C LEU A 19 0.67 3.74 4.83
N ASN A 20 -0.14 4.01 3.81
CA ASN A 20 0.20 3.80 2.40
C ASN A 20 0.37 5.14 1.68
N ALA A 21 1.07 6.07 2.31
CA ALA A 21 1.23 7.45 1.84
C ALA A 21 1.77 7.52 0.42
N MET A 22 2.71 6.63 0.05
CA MET A 22 3.30 6.58 -1.29
C MET A 22 2.29 6.17 -2.36
N THR A 23 1.49 5.14 -2.10
CA THR A 23 0.47 4.67 -3.06
C THR A 23 -0.63 5.70 -3.25
N SER A 24 -1.02 6.43 -2.20
CA SER A 24 -2.00 7.52 -2.28
C SER A 24 -1.51 8.69 -3.14
N GLU A 25 -0.24 9.08 -3.01
CA GLU A 25 0.38 10.08 -3.88
C GLU A 25 0.38 9.61 -5.34
N VAL A 26 0.78 8.36 -5.58
CA VAL A 26 0.88 7.78 -6.92
C VAL A 26 -0.50 7.70 -7.57
N ALA A 27 -1.55 7.29 -6.85
CA ALA A 27 -2.91 7.24 -7.40
C ALA A 27 -3.37 8.60 -7.95
N LEU A 28 -3.15 9.67 -7.18
CA LEU A 28 -3.51 11.02 -7.62
C LEU A 28 -2.60 11.52 -8.74
N ALA A 29 -1.30 11.21 -8.69
CA ALA A 29 -0.34 11.60 -9.73
C ALA A 29 -0.69 10.94 -11.07
N LEU A 30 -1.00 9.64 -11.08
CA LEU A 30 -1.40 8.91 -12.29
C LEU A 30 -2.65 9.53 -12.94
N ALA A 31 -3.69 9.86 -12.15
CA ALA A 31 -4.88 10.50 -12.67
C ALA A 31 -4.58 11.90 -13.24
N ALA A 32 -3.74 12.70 -12.58
CA ALA A 32 -3.37 14.02 -13.06
C ALA A 32 -2.49 13.94 -14.33
N GLU A 33 -1.56 13.00 -14.39
CA GLU A 33 -0.67 12.77 -15.53
C GLU A 33 -1.44 12.28 -16.75
N GLU A 34 -2.43 11.40 -16.58
CA GLU A 34 -3.35 10.96 -17.64
C GLU A 34 -4.15 12.14 -18.19
N LEU A 35 -4.75 12.98 -17.35
CA LEU A 35 -5.46 14.20 -17.78
C LEU A 35 -4.56 15.17 -18.56
N LEU A 36 -3.28 15.27 -18.16
CA LEU A 36 -2.31 16.16 -18.79
C LEU A 36 -1.70 15.55 -20.08
N GLY A 37 -1.97 14.27 -20.39
CA GLY A 37 -1.31 13.54 -21.48
C GLY A 37 0.21 13.48 -21.30
N MET A 38 0.67 13.34 -20.05
CA MET A 38 2.08 13.48 -19.69
C MET A 38 2.81 12.14 -19.68
N GLU A 39 3.92 12.07 -20.40
CA GLU A 39 4.85 10.95 -20.30
C GLU A 39 5.85 11.17 -19.14
N VAL A 40 5.85 10.21 -18.21
CA VAL A 40 6.77 10.22 -17.07
C VAL A 40 8.05 9.47 -17.44
N PRO A 41 9.25 9.99 -17.11
CA PRO A 41 10.50 9.33 -17.44
C PRO A 41 10.58 7.89 -16.88
N PRO A 42 11.12 6.92 -17.65
CA PRO A 42 11.19 5.52 -17.24
C PRO A 42 11.84 5.32 -15.86
N ARG A 43 12.94 6.02 -15.57
CA ARG A 43 13.60 5.94 -14.25
C ARG A 43 12.65 6.35 -13.11
N ALA A 44 11.86 7.41 -13.30
CA ALA A 44 10.87 7.84 -12.31
C ALA A 44 9.74 6.81 -12.12
N VAL A 45 9.29 6.18 -13.20
CA VAL A 45 8.29 5.10 -13.16
C VAL A 45 8.80 3.93 -12.31
N TRP A 46 10.02 3.46 -12.57
CA TRP A 46 10.63 2.36 -11.81
C TRP A 46 10.89 2.69 -10.36
N LEU A 47 11.42 3.89 -10.05
CA LEU A 47 11.62 4.33 -8.67
C LEU A 47 10.31 4.49 -7.91
N ARG A 48 9.23 5.01 -8.53
CA ARG A 48 7.90 5.03 -7.91
C ARG A 48 7.40 3.62 -7.60
N THR A 49 7.63 2.66 -8.50
CA THR A 49 7.27 1.25 -8.27
C THR A 49 8.00 0.70 -7.05
N LEU A 50 9.32 0.92 -6.96
CA LEU A 50 10.12 0.50 -5.81
C LEU A 50 9.64 1.14 -4.50
N LEU A 51 9.39 2.45 -4.50
CA LEU A 51 8.91 3.18 -3.32
C LEU A 51 7.52 2.71 -2.86
N CYS A 52 6.63 2.37 -3.79
CA CYS A 52 5.33 1.76 -3.46
C CYS A 52 5.50 0.41 -2.76
N GLU A 53 6.39 -0.44 -3.25
CA GLU A 53 6.63 -1.76 -2.65
C GLU A 53 7.30 -1.67 -1.26
N ILE A 54 8.29 -0.79 -1.10
CA ILE A 54 8.91 -0.53 0.22
C ILE A 54 7.86 -0.04 1.22
N ASN A 55 7.04 0.94 0.84
CA ASN A 55 6.00 1.48 1.71
C ASN A 55 4.93 0.41 2.04
N ARG A 56 4.54 -0.42 1.07
CA ARG A 56 3.57 -1.48 1.24
C ARG A 56 4.08 -2.56 2.20
N ALA A 57 5.33 -3.01 2.06
CA ALA A 57 5.96 -3.96 2.98
C ALA A 57 6.06 -3.38 4.40
N ALA A 58 6.48 -2.13 4.56
CA ALA A 58 6.57 -1.46 5.85
C ALA A 58 5.20 -1.31 6.55
N ALA A 59 4.13 -0.98 5.79
CA ALA A 59 2.77 -0.90 6.31
C ALA A 59 2.24 -2.28 6.73
N SER A 60 2.49 -3.32 5.93
CA SER A 60 2.12 -4.70 6.24
C SER A 60 2.79 -5.21 7.51
N LEU A 61 4.08 -4.92 7.71
CA LEU A 61 4.81 -5.27 8.93
C LEU A 61 4.22 -4.62 10.17
N LEU A 62 3.70 -3.39 10.08
CA LEU A 62 3.04 -2.74 11.21
C LEU A 62 1.80 -3.51 11.65
N HIS A 63 0.95 -3.94 10.71
CA HIS A 63 -0.24 -4.74 11.01
C HIS A 63 0.12 -6.12 11.60
N LEU A 64 1.13 -6.78 11.04
CA LEU A 64 1.61 -8.08 11.53
C LEU A 64 2.20 -7.98 12.94
N SER A 65 3.03 -6.95 13.20
CA SER A 65 3.62 -6.72 14.52
C SER A 65 2.54 -6.38 15.56
N GLY A 66 1.54 -5.58 15.18
CA GLY A 66 0.40 -5.27 16.05
C GLY A 66 -0.36 -6.52 16.47
N ALA A 67 -0.60 -7.45 15.54
CA ALA A 67 -1.26 -8.73 15.84
C ALA A 67 -0.42 -9.62 16.77
N ALA A 68 0.88 -9.66 16.56
CA ALA A 68 1.80 -10.50 17.35
C ALA A 68 1.92 -10.04 18.82
N THR A 69 1.72 -8.75 19.11
CA THR A 69 1.84 -8.16 20.45
C THR A 69 0.57 -8.17 21.28
N LEU A 70 -0.53 -8.68 20.74
CA LEU A 70 -1.82 -8.72 21.47
C LEU A 70 -1.78 -9.68 22.68
N PRO A 71 -2.57 -9.39 23.75
CA PRO A 71 -2.72 -10.33 24.86
C PRO A 71 -3.21 -11.72 24.39
N PRO A 72 -2.83 -12.82 25.08
CA PRO A 72 -2.14 -12.87 26.36
C PRO A 72 -0.61 -12.79 26.28
N ASN A 73 -0.01 -12.76 25.08
CA ASN A 73 1.43 -12.96 24.91
C ASN A 73 2.29 -11.75 25.37
N GLY A 74 1.71 -10.54 25.35
CA GLY A 74 2.50 -9.33 25.59
C GLY A 74 3.59 -9.11 24.52
N MET A 75 4.49 -8.17 24.74
CA MET A 75 5.58 -7.88 23.82
C MET A 75 6.70 -8.94 23.99
N ASP A 76 6.85 -9.84 23.01
CA ASP A 76 7.98 -10.77 22.93
C ASP A 76 9.19 -10.04 22.30
N PRO A 77 10.44 -10.27 22.74
CA PRO A 77 11.64 -9.74 22.06
C PRO A 77 11.67 -10.01 20.54
N ARG A 78 11.06 -11.10 20.08
CA ARG A 78 10.94 -11.46 18.65
C ARG A 78 10.02 -10.51 17.87
N ASP A 79 9.04 -9.91 18.53
CA ASP A 79 8.14 -8.93 17.91
C ASP A 79 8.87 -7.61 17.65
N VAL A 80 9.93 -7.33 18.43
CA VAL A 80 10.82 -6.19 18.23
C VAL A 80 11.61 -6.32 16.91
N GLU A 81 11.92 -7.54 16.46
CA GLU A 81 12.62 -7.75 15.19
C GLU A 81 11.79 -7.32 13.99
N ALA A 82 10.49 -7.58 14.00
CA ALA A 82 9.59 -7.11 12.95
C ALA A 82 9.46 -5.58 12.92
N MET A 83 9.44 -4.94 14.09
CA MET A 83 9.45 -3.48 14.16
C MET A 83 10.80 -2.89 13.72
N ARG A 84 11.92 -3.56 13.97
CA ARG A 84 13.24 -3.16 13.42
C ARG A 84 13.29 -3.32 11.90
N ALA A 85 12.74 -4.42 11.36
CA ALA A 85 12.63 -4.62 9.93
C ALA A 85 11.78 -3.51 9.26
N ARG A 86 10.64 -3.17 9.86
CA ARG A 86 9.83 -2.03 9.43
C ARG A 86 10.63 -0.72 9.49
N ASP A 87 11.38 -0.48 10.56
CA ASP A 87 12.21 0.71 10.73
C ASP A 87 13.31 0.81 9.68
N ALA A 88 13.92 -0.32 9.28
CA ALA A 88 14.90 -0.38 8.20
C ALA A 88 14.28 0.05 6.86
N LEU A 89 13.10 -0.47 6.51
CA LEU A 89 12.36 -0.05 5.30
C LEU A 89 11.97 1.43 5.35
N GLN A 90 11.49 1.91 6.50
CA GLN A 90 11.17 3.33 6.67
C GLN A 90 12.40 4.23 6.57
N SER A 91 13.57 3.78 7.05
CA SER A 91 14.83 4.49 6.86
C SER A 91 15.19 4.66 5.37
N CYS A 92 14.91 3.66 4.54
CA CYS A 92 15.08 3.79 3.10
C CYS A 92 14.17 4.89 2.51
N LEU A 93 12.91 4.96 2.95
CA LEU A 93 11.99 6.03 2.53
C LEU A 93 12.44 7.41 3.04
N GLU A 94 12.94 7.49 4.27
CA GLU A 94 13.45 8.73 4.87
C GLU A 94 14.67 9.27 4.12
N VAL A 95 15.63 8.42 3.75
CA VAL A 95 16.84 8.82 3.04
C VAL A 95 16.54 9.49 1.70
N ILE A 96 15.59 8.96 0.92
CA ILE A 96 15.26 9.52 -0.39
C ILE A 96 14.29 10.70 -0.33
N SER A 97 13.44 10.78 0.70
CA SER A 97 12.34 11.75 0.76
C SER A 97 12.49 12.82 1.85
N GLY A 98 13.28 12.55 2.89
CA GLY A 98 13.37 13.36 4.11
C GLY A 98 12.24 13.12 5.10
N GLY A 99 11.29 12.20 4.82
CA GLY A 99 10.13 11.92 5.66
C GLY A 99 9.98 10.44 6.00
N ARG A 100 9.76 10.12 7.27
CA ARG A 100 9.56 8.72 7.71
C ARG A 100 8.13 8.21 7.51
N VAL A 101 7.13 9.06 7.65
CA VAL A 101 5.69 8.72 7.54
C VAL A 101 5.10 9.34 6.28
N HIS A 102 5.28 10.64 6.12
CA HIS A 102 4.80 11.37 4.96
C HIS A 102 5.95 11.58 3.98
N VAL A 103 6.07 10.65 3.05
CA VAL A 103 7.21 10.55 2.12
C VAL A 103 7.28 11.77 1.18
N MET A 104 6.14 12.23 0.66
CA MET A 104 5.99 13.44 -0.16
C MET A 104 7.04 13.62 -1.26
N ILE A 105 7.46 12.53 -1.88
CA ILE A 105 8.49 12.55 -2.93
C ILE A 105 7.90 12.56 -4.33
N THR A 106 6.66 12.05 -4.51
CA THR A 106 5.98 12.05 -5.80
C THR A 106 5.67 13.47 -6.25
N ARG A 107 5.89 13.73 -7.53
CA ARG A 107 5.50 14.97 -8.22
C ARG A 107 4.71 14.58 -9.47
N ILE A 108 3.83 15.43 -9.94
CA ILE A 108 3.27 15.28 -11.29
C ILE A 108 4.45 15.34 -12.26
N GLY A 109 4.58 14.34 -13.13
CA GLY A 109 5.69 14.19 -14.07
C GLY A 109 6.95 13.53 -13.49
N GLY A 110 6.89 12.90 -12.30
CA GLY A 110 8.02 12.12 -11.77
C GLY A 110 8.22 12.23 -10.26
N LEU A 111 9.44 12.44 -9.82
CA LEU A 111 9.86 12.51 -8.42
C LEU A 111 10.56 13.84 -8.12
N ALA A 112 10.59 14.23 -6.85
CA ALA A 112 11.28 15.43 -6.37
C ALA A 112 12.80 15.30 -6.39
N ALA A 113 13.32 14.09 -6.20
CA ALA A 113 14.74 13.77 -6.14
C ALA A 113 14.99 12.38 -6.71
N ASP A 114 16.22 12.11 -7.10
CA ASP A 114 16.70 10.79 -7.50
C ASP A 114 17.20 9.99 -6.28
N ALA A 115 17.35 8.68 -6.45
CA ALA A 115 17.98 7.80 -5.48
C ALA A 115 19.44 8.24 -5.23
N PRO A 116 19.84 8.50 -3.98
CA PRO A 116 21.24 8.85 -3.69
C PRO A 116 22.15 7.62 -3.87
N PRO A 117 23.48 7.85 -4.07
CA PRO A 117 24.43 6.75 -4.17
C PRO A 117 24.37 5.80 -2.97
N GLY A 118 24.38 4.48 -3.22
CA GLY A 118 24.33 3.45 -2.18
C GLY A 118 22.92 3.18 -1.63
N TRP A 119 21.89 3.89 -2.11
CA TRP A 119 20.53 3.71 -1.59
C TRP A 119 19.88 2.38 -2.00
N LEU A 120 20.16 1.90 -3.21
CA LEU A 120 19.61 0.62 -3.67
C LEU A 120 20.20 -0.55 -2.88
N GLU A 121 21.47 -0.48 -2.50
CA GLU A 121 22.13 -1.43 -1.61
C GLU A 121 21.51 -1.40 -0.21
N GLN A 122 21.23 -0.21 0.33
CA GLN A 122 20.51 -0.06 1.60
C GLN A 122 19.12 -0.71 1.55
N VAL A 123 18.41 -0.57 0.44
CA VAL A 123 17.09 -1.22 0.25
C VAL A 123 17.25 -2.74 0.24
N ALA A 124 18.25 -3.29 -0.44
CA ALA A 124 18.52 -4.73 -0.46
C ALA A 124 18.83 -5.27 0.96
N ASP A 125 19.63 -4.57 1.75
CA ASP A 125 19.93 -4.92 3.14
C ASP A 125 18.66 -4.90 4.03
N ALA A 126 17.78 -3.92 3.81
CA ALA A 126 16.50 -3.83 4.51
C ALA A 126 15.55 -4.99 4.12
N VAL A 127 15.59 -5.44 2.88
CA VAL A 127 14.88 -6.65 2.40
C VAL A 127 15.33 -7.88 3.16
N GLU A 128 16.64 -8.12 3.29
CA GLU A 128 17.16 -9.28 4.02
C GLU A 128 16.81 -9.23 5.52
N THR A 129 16.91 -8.05 6.13
CA THR A 129 16.46 -7.83 7.52
C THR A 129 14.98 -8.17 7.68
N THR A 130 14.14 -7.76 6.73
CA THR A 130 12.71 -8.03 6.74
C THR A 130 12.43 -9.52 6.57
N ARG A 131 13.09 -10.18 5.64
CA ARG A 131 12.96 -11.62 5.39
C ARG A 131 13.25 -12.45 6.63
N ALA A 132 14.30 -12.10 7.38
CA ALA A 132 14.67 -12.76 8.63
C ALA A 132 13.61 -12.61 9.74
N SER A 133 12.80 -11.55 9.71
CA SER A 133 11.77 -11.27 10.73
C SER A 133 10.46 -12.04 10.53
N LEU A 134 10.21 -12.63 9.34
CA LEU A 134 8.91 -13.23 9.00
C LEU A 134 8.60 -14.56 9.75
N PRO A 135 9.53 -15.51 9.93
CA PRO A 135 9.22 -16.77 10.60
C PRO A 135 8.81 -16.60 12.08
N PRO A 136 9.48 -15.78 12.92
CA PRO A 136 9.02 -15.53 14.28
C PRO A 136 7.65 -14.85 14.35
N LEU A 137 7.32 -13.94 13.41
CA LEU A 137 5.99 -13.32 13.30
C LEU A 137 4.88 -14.36 13.06
N GLU A 138 5.10 -15.30 12.14
CA GLU A 138 4.13 -16.37 11.88
C GLU A 138 3.79 -17.15 13.15
N SER A 139 4.82 -17.59 13.88
CA SER A 139 4.65 -18.33 15.13
C SER A 139 3.92 -17.48 16.20
N ALA A 140 4.16 -16.17 16.27
CA ALA A 140 3.48 -15.28 17.20
C ALA A 140 1.99 -15.13 16.86
N ILE A 141 1.67 -14.91 15.59
CA ILE A 141 0.28 -14.77 15.10
C ILE A 141 -0.51 -16.06 15.34
N GLU A 142 0.06 -17.22 15.07
CA GLU A 142 -0.61 -18.49 15.31
C GLU A 142 -0.93 -18.76 16.77
N ARG A 143 -0.11 -18.28 17.70
CA ARG A 143 -0.37 -18.36 19.14
C ARG A 143 -1.45 -17.38 19.60
N THR A 144 -1.56 -16.22 18.95
CA THR A 144 -2.42 -15.11 19.37
C THR A 144 -3.81 -15.18 18.76
N ILE A 145 -3.91 -15.52 17.49
CA ILE A 145 -5.15 -15.50 16.72
C ILE A 145 -5.68 -16.94 16.58
N ALA A 146 -6.86 -17.20 17.14
CA ALA A 146 -7.52 -18.50 16.99
C ALA A 146 -8.01 -18.72 15.55
N ALA A 147 -8.18 -19.97 15.14
CA ALA A 147 -8.83 -20.32 13.88
C ALA A 147 -10.34 -20.02 13.96
N ASP A 148 -10.98 -19.90 12.80
CA ASP A 148 -12.43 -19.70 12.63
C ASP A 148 -12.98 -18.43 13.32
N VAL A 149 -12.12 -17.43 13.58
CA VAL A 149 -12.50 -16.14 14.15
C VAL A 149 -12.80 -15.14 13.05
N ALA A 150 -13.91 -14.42 13.15
CA ALA A 150 -14.34 -13.37 12.24
C ALA A 150 -14.32 -13.82 10.76
N LEU A 151 -15.10 -14.87 10.49
CA LEU A 151 -15.22 -15.47 9.16
C LEU A 151 -15.88 -14.48 8.18
N LEU A 152 -15.31 -14.37 6.99
CA LEU A 152 -15.85 -13.61 5.87
C LEU A 152 -15.95 -14.55 4.67
N SER A 153 -17.17 -14.75 4.14
CA SER A 153 -17.39 -15.57 2.96
C SER A 153 -16.84 -14.90 1.69
N TYR A 154 -16.61 -15.68 0.64
CA TYR A 154 -16.26 -15.17 -0.68
C TYR A 154 -17.34 -14.22 -1.22
N ASP A 155 -18.61 -14.62 -1.12
CA ASP A 155 -19.73 -13.84 -1.65
C ASP A 155 -19.89 -12.49 -0.92
N ASP A 156 -19.71 -12.47 0.39
CA ASP A 156 -19.71 -11.21 1.16
C ASP A 156 -18.51 -10.35 0.81
N ALA A 157 -17.32 -10.93 0.70
CA ALA A 157 -16.12 -10.19 0.30
C ALA A 157 -16.31 -9.50 -1.07
N VAL A 158 -16.88 -10.20 -2.03
CA VAL A 158 -17.19 -9.65 -3.36
C VAL A 158 -18.29 -8.60 -3.29
N SER A 159 -19.40 -8.87 -2.61
CA SER A 159 -20.57 -8.00 -2.54
C SER A 159 -20.26 -6.63 -1.92
N TYR A 160 -19.38 -6.60 -0.92
CA TYR A 160 -18.96 -5.37 -0.25
C TYR A 160 -17.70 -4.73 -0.88
N GLY A 161 -17.09 -5.38 -1.88
CA GLY A 161 -15.90 -4.86 -2.55
C GLY A 161 -14.63 -4.91 -1.71
N ALA A 162 -14.53 -5.89 -0.78
CA ALA A 162 -13.30 -6.16 -0.06
C ALA A 162 -12.17 -6.52 -1.04
N SER A 163 -10.96 -6.10 -0.75
CA SER A 163 -9.80 -6.29 -1.61
C SER A 163 -8.53 -6.56 -0.81
N GLY A 164 -7.39 -6.67 -1.46
CA GLY A 164 -6.13 -6.94 -0.78
C GLY A 164 -6.17 -8.20 0.08
N PRO A 165 -5.43 -8.27 1.19
CA PRO A 165 -5.37 -9.45 2.04
C PRO A 165 -6.73 -9.88 2.59
N VAL A 166 -7.67 -8.95 2.81
CA VAL A 166 -9.02 -9.25 3.31
C VAL A 166 -9.82 -10.06 2.28
N GLY A 167 -9.88 -9.58 1.04
CA GLY A 167 -10.56 -10.31 -0.05
C GLY A 167 -9.82 -11.60 -0.41
N ARG A 168 -8.49 -11.56 -0.49
CA ARG A 168 -7.67 -12.71 -0.87
C ARG A 168 -7.74 -13.85 0.15
N ALA A 169 -7.89 -13.55 1.43
CA ALA A 169 -8.10 -14.57 2.47
C ALA A 169 -9.44 -15.31 2.33
N SER A 170 -10.42 -14.73 1.64
CA SER A 170 -11.71 -15.32 1.32
C SER A 170 -11.79 -15.93 -0.09
N GLY A 171 -10.66 -16.06 -0.79
CA GLY A 171 -10.58 -16.69 -2.11
C GLY A 171 -10.63 -15.73 -3.30
N LEU A 172 -10.70 -14.41 -3.09
CA LEU A 172 -10.70 -13.45 -4.18
C LEU A 172 -9.28 -13.30 -4.77
N ASP A 173 -9.05 -13.88 -5.94
CA ASP A 173 -7.77 -13.73 -6.65
C ASP A 173 -7.74 -12.42 -7.44
N LEU A 174 -7.51 -11.31 -6.72
CA LEU A 174 -7.41 -9.98 -7.28
C LEU A 174 -6.17 -9.26 -6.73
N ASP A 175 -5.32 -8.78 -7.65
CA ASP A 175 -4.22 -7.88 -7.35
C ASP A 175 -4.13 -6.82 -8.47
N VAL A 176 -4.32 -5.54 -8.12
CA VAL A 176 -4.36 -4.45 -9.11
C VAL A 176 -3.05 -4.34 -9.89
N ARG A 177 -1.92 -4.68 -9.29
CA ARG A 177 -0.60 -4.65 -9.95
C ARG A 177 -0.52 -5.62 -11.12
N ARG A 178 -1.16 -6.79 -10.99
CA ARG A 178 -1.23 -7.85 -12.00
C ARG A 178 -2.37 -7.64 -12.99
N ASP A 179 -3.57 -7.29 -12.49
CA ASP A 179 -4.82 -7.35 -13.24
C ASP A 179 -5.15 -6.03 -13.95
N ARG A 180 -4.63 -4.92 -13.44
CA ARG A 180 -4.69 -3.58 -14.06
C ARG A 180 -3.36 -2.85 -13.86
N PRO A 181 -2.28 -3.31 -14.50
CA PRO A 181 -0.93 -2.83 -14.22
C PRO A 181 -0.79 -1.33 -14.46
N TYR A 182 -0.05 -0.69 -13.59
CA TYR A 182 0.33 0.71 -13.62
C TYR A 182 1.83 0.83 -13.34
N LEU A 183 2.44 1.98 -13.56
CA LEU A 183 3.89 2.16 -13.44
C LEU A 183 4.66 1.05 -14.17
N ALA A 184 5.69 0.46 -13.54
CA ALA A 184 6.49 -0.62 -14.11
C ALA A 184 5.90 -2.04 -13.89
N TYR A 185 4.71 -2.18 -13.30
CA TYR A 185 4.16 -3.51 -13.00
C TYR A 185 3.80 -4.34 -14.25
N ALA A 186 3.57 -3.69 -15.40
CA ALA A 186 3.38 -4.42 -16.66
C ALA A 186 4.63 -5.24 -17.05
N ASP A 187 5.82 -4.68 -16.83
CA ASP A 187 7.12 -5.32 -17.11
C ASP A 187 7.53 -6.34 -16.03
N LEU A 188 6.83 -6.33 -14.89
CA LEU A 188 7.10 -7.16 -13.73
C LEU A 188 6.04 -8.25 -13.50
N ARG A 189 5.14 -8.45 -14.47
CA ARG A 189 3.96 -9.31 -14.31
C ARG A 189 4.30 -10.73 -13.83
N ASP A 190 5.39 -11.31 -14.34
CA ASP A 190 5.85 -12.65 -13.97
C ASP A 190 6.50 -12.72 -12.56
N HIS A 191 6.76 -11.57 -11.95
CA HIS A 191 7.28 -11.45 -10.59
C HIS A 191 6.19 -11.12 -9.55
N ILE A 192 4.95 -10.86 -10.00
CA ILE A 192 3.85 -10.51 -9.09
C ILE A 192 3.11 -11.78 -8.69
N THR A 193 3.21 -12.14 -7.42
CA THR A 193 2.45 -13.23 -6.83
C THR A 193 1.31 -12.66 -5.97
N ALA A 194 0.07 -12.98 -6.31
CA ALA A 194 -1.08 -12.72 -5.46
C ALA A 194 -1.31 -13.93 -4.54
N VAL A 195 -1.04 -13.76 -3.27
CA VAL A 195 -1.25 -14.82 -2.27
C VAL A 195 -2.72 -14.88 -1.89
N THR A 196 -3.34 -16.07 -1.95
CA THR A 196 -4.74 -16.32 -1.63
C THR A 196 -4.94 -17.41 -0.60
N ASP A 197 -6.07 -17.38 0.09
CA ASP A 197 -6.59 -18.42 0.97
C ASP A 197 -8.11 -18.51 0.80
N THR A 198 -8.74 -19.59 1.19
CA THR A 198 -10.19 -19.77 1.09
C THR A 198 -10.88 -19.83 2.44
N ARG A 199 -10.15 -19.80 3.55
CA ARG A 199 -10.72 -19.93 4.91
C ARG A 199 -11.49 -18.69 5.36
N GLY A 200 -11.11 -17.51 4.94
CA GLY A 200 -11.81 -16.26 5.24
C GLY A 200 -11.77 -15.82 6.71
N ASP A 201 -11.00 -16.46 7.59
CA ASP A 201 -10.88 -16.10 9.00
C ASP A 201 -9.75 -15.06 9.26
N ALA A 202 -9.70 -14.56 10.47
CA ALA A 202 -8.68 -13.58 10.88
C ALA A 202 -7.26 -14.12 10.71
N ARG A 203 -7.05 -15.40 11.05
CA ARG A 203 -5.74 -16.07 10.90
C ARG A 203 -5.33 -16.17 9.43
N ALA A 204 -6.26 -16.51 8.53
CA ALA A 204 -6.02 -16.55 7.10
C ALA A 204 -5.63 -15.16 6.55
N ARG A 205 -6.30 -14.07 7.01
CA ARG A 205 -5.94 -12.71 6.60
C ARG A 205 -4.51 -12.34 7.00
N TYR A 206 -4.08 -12.64 8.20
CA TYR A 206 -2.69 -12.41 8.64
C TYR A 206 -1.68 -13.29 7.91
N ARG A 207 -2.04 -14.56 7.65
CA ARG A 207 -1.19 -15.46 6.86
C ARG A 207 -0.99 -14.95 5.44
N VAL A 208 -2.08 -14.60 4.75
CA VAL A 208 -2.02 -14.00 3.41
C VAL A 208 -1.15 -12.75 3.42
N LEU A 209 -1.32 -11.88 4.42
CA LEU A 209 -0.53 -10.66 4.54
C LEU A 209 0.97 -10.97 4.70
N ARG A 210 1.34 -11.93 5.57
CA ARG A 210 2.74 -12.30 5.81
C ARG A 210 3.38 -12.94 4.57
N GLU A 211 2.68 -13.86 3.91
CA GLU A 211 3.18 -14.50 2.69
C GLU A 211 3.28 -13.50 1.54
N GLN A 212 2.35 -12.53 1.48
CA GLN A 212 2.42 -11.45 0.53
C GLN A 212 3.66 -10.56 0.76
N VAL A 213 4.01 -10.26 2.01
CA VAL A 213 5.26 -9.53 2.31
C VAL A 213 6.45 -10.30 1.76
N ALA A 214 6.53 -11.61 1.95
CA ALA A 214 7.64 -12.41 1.42
C ALA A 214 7.74 -12.32 -0.11
N ALA A 215 6.61 -12.41 -0.83
CA ALA A 215 6.56 -12.26 -2.29
C ALA A 215 6.95 -10.84 -2.74
N ASP A 216 6.54 -9.82 -1.97
CA ASP A 216 6.87 -8.43 -2.27
C ASP A 216 8.36 -8.12 -2.08
N LEU A 217 9.04 -8.80 -1.15
CA LEU A 217 10.50 -8.68 -1.00
C LEU A 217 11.23 -9.19 -2.25
N ASP A 218 10.77 -10.31 -2.85
CA ASP A 218 11.33 -10.81 -4.10
C ASP A 218 11.07 -9.82 -5.26
N LEU A 219 9.89 -9.21 -5.29
CA LEU A 219 9.56 -8.18 -6.26
C LEU A 219 10.42 -6.92 -6.11
N ILE A 220 10.71 -6.47 -4.87
CA ILE A 220 11.61 -5.34 -4.60
C ILE A 220 13.01 -5.61 -5.21
N LEU A 221 13.57 -6.80 -5.00
CA LEU A 221 14.88 -7.16 -5.57
C LEU A 221 14.83 -7.19 -7.10
N ALA A 222 13.77 -7.74 -7.70
CA ALA A 222 13.58 -7.76 -9.14
C ALA A 222 13.44 -6.34 -9.74
N ILE A 223 12.86 -5.39 -9.01
CA ILE A 223 12.79 -3.97 -9.41
C ILE A 223 14.18 -3.34 -9.39
N ILE A 224 14.94 -3.52 -8.31
CA ILE A 224 16.29 -2.93 -8.14
C ILE A 224 17.20 -3.26 -9.34
N GLU A 225 17.16 -4.51 -9.81
CA GLU A 225 17.97 -4.98 -10.93
C GLU A 225 17.60 -4.33 -12.29
N ARG A 226 16.42 -3.72 -12.40
CA ARG A 226 15.85 -3.24 -13.66
C ARG A 226 15.69 -1.73 -13.76
N ILE A 227 16.02 -0.99 -12.71
CA ILE A 227 15.89 0.49 -12.71
C ILE A 227 16.82 1.07 -13.79
N PRO A 228 16.27 1.73 -14.82
CA PRO A 228 17.10 2.31 -15.88
C PRO A 228 17.76 3.61 -15.41
N ASP A 229 18.79 4.03 -16.11
CA ASP A 229 19.34 5.38 -16.00
C ASP A 229 18.42 6.41 -16.67
N GLY A 230 18.55 7.68 -16.26
CA GLY A 230 17.82 8.77 -16.89
C GLY A 230 17.28 9.80 -15.91
N PRO A 231 16.51 10.77 -16.38
CA PRO A 231 15.89 11.78 -15.53
C PRO A 231 14.78 11.19 -14.66
N VAL A 232 14.53 11.82 -13.50
CA VAL A 232 13.47 11.41 -12.55
C VAL A 232 12.25 12.32 -12.58
N ASN A 233 12.25 13.36 -13.40
CA ASN A 233 11.09 14.24 -13.59
C ASN A 233 11.12 14.92 -14.96
N VAL A 234 9.95 15.45 -15.34
CA VAL A 234 9.81 16.40 -16.45
C VAL A 234 9.56 17.81 -15.89
N PRO A 235 10.13 18.85 -16.53
CA PRO A 235 9.84 20.23 -16.16
C PRO A 235 8.36 20.55 -16.31
N LEU A 236 7.73 21.01 -15.24
CA LEU A 236 6.34 21.48 -15.29
C LEU A 236 6.29 22.98 -15.51
N PRO A 237 5.27 23.48 -16.23
CA PRO A 237 5.01 24.92 -16.30
C PRO A 237 4.72 25.46 -14.89
N LYS A 238 4.97 26.78 -14.69
CA LYS A 238 4.74 27.44 -13.40
C LYS A 238 3.28 27.28 -12.92
N VAL A 239 2.35 27.24 -13.86
CA VAL A 239 0.93 27.00 -13.62
C VAL A 239 0.51 25.75 -14.38
N VAL A 240 0.01 24.74 -13.67
CA VAL A 240 -0.52 23.50 -14.25
C VAL A 240 -2.03 23.67 -14.43
N ARG A 241 -2.52 23.48 -15.65
CA ARG A 241 -3.95 23.37 -15.99
C ARG A 241 -4.18 22.05 -16.70
N ALA A 242 -5.00 21.19 -16.12
CA ALA A 242 -5.40 19.96 -16.82
C ALA A 242 -6.54 20.29 -17.79
N PRO A 243 -6.55 19.73 -19.02
CA PRO A 243 -7.68 19.83 -19.92
C PRO A 243 -8.99 19.36 -19.28
N GLU A 244 -10.12 19.78 -19.82
CA GLU A 244 -11.42 19.26 -19.42
C GLU A 244 -11.47 17.74 -19.67
N GLY A 245 -11.91 16.98 -18.67
CA GLY A 245 -11.93 15.52 -18.73
C GLY A 245 -11.96 14.88 -17.35
N ALA A 246 -11.87 13.55 -17.35
CA ALA A 246 -11.82 12.76 -16.12
C ALA A 246 -10.81 11.61 -16.26
N ALA A 247 -10.10 11.29 -15.18
CA ALA A 247 -9.16 10.18 -15.14
C ALA A 247 -9.23 9.45 -13.79
N TYR A 248 -8.77 8.19 -13.76
CA TYR A 248 -8.82 7.34 -12.58
C TYR A 248 -7.49 6.62 -12.36
N GLY A 249 -6.71 7.07 -11.40
CA GLY A 249 -5.53 6.36 -10.91
C GLY A 249 -5.93 5.27 -9.91
N LEU A 250 -5.78 4.01 -10.30
CA LEU A 250 -6.03 2.84 -9.45
C LEU A 250 -4.71 2.17 -9.11
N VAL A 251 -4.51 1.85 -7.83
CA VAL A 251 -3.27 1.27 -7.29
C VAL A 251 -3.57 0.19 -6.26
N GLU A 252 -2.61 -0.67 -5.95
CA GLU A 252 -2.67 -1.64 -4.86
C GLU A 252 -1.91 -1.11 -3.65
N SER A 253 -2.61 -0.82 -2.55
CA SER A 253 -2.00 -0.52 -1.24
C SER A 253 -1.76 -1.79 -0.44
N SER A 254 -1.17 -1.70 0.76
CA SER A 254 -1.03 -2.86 1.66
C SER A 254 -2.37 -3.45 2.07
N ALA A 255 -3.40 -2.61 2.20
CA ALA A 255 -4.76 -3.02 2.57
C ALA A 255 -5.60 -3.47 1.35
N GLY A 256 -5.22 -3.10 0.12
CA GLY A 256 -5.92 -3.49 -1.10
C GLY A 256 -6.08 -2.36 -2.11
N ALA A 257 -7.07 -2.47 -2.98
CA ALA A 257 -7.29 -1.54 -4.08
C ALA A 257 -7.64 -0.14 -3.57
N SER A 258 -6.79 0.84 -3.90
CA SER A 258 -6.93 2.25 -3.57
C SER A 258 -6.91 3.09 -4.85
N GLY A 259 -7.47 4.30 -4.84
CA GLY A 259 -7.47 5.08 -6.08
C GLY A 259 -7.97 6.51 -5.91
N ALA A 260 -7.72 7.31 -6.96
CA ALA A 260 -8.16 8.68 -7.06
C ALA A 260 -8.87 8.93 -8.40
N TYR A 261 -10.13 9.29 -8.36
CA TYR A 261 -10.88 9.75 -9.51
C TYR A 261 -10.88 11.27 -9.53
N VAL A 262 -10.38 11.84 -10.61
CA VAL A 262 -10.19 13.28 -10.78
C VAL A 262 -10.97 13.76 -11.99
N VAL A 263 -11.77 14.83 -11.82
CA VAL A 263 -12.45 15.54 -12.90
C VAL A 263 -11.83 16.93 -13.02
N SER A 264 -11.47 17.32 -14.23
CA SER A 264 -10.99 18.66 -14.57
C SER A 264 -12.02 19.41 -15.42
N ALA A 265 -12.21 20.68 -15.12
CA ALA A 265 -12.99 21.63 -15.93
C ALA A 265 -12.09 22.61 -16.70
N GLY A 266 -10.82 22.25 -16.98
CA GLY A 266 -9.87 23.14 -17.66
C GLY A 266 -9.18 24.17 -16.75
N GLU A 267 -9.37 24.08 -15.44
CA GLU A 267 -8.86 25.04 -14.47
C GLU A 267 -7.55 24.56 -13.79
N THR A 268 -7.00 25.40 -12.92
CA THR A 268 -5.78 25.10 -12.16
C THR A 268 -6.03 24.16 -10.97
N THR A 269 -7.29 24.02 -10.57
CA THR A 269 -7.75 23.14 -9.49
C THR A 269 -8.64 22.05 -10.07
N PRO A 270 -8.63 20.83 -9.50
CA PRO A 270 -9.59 19.82 -9.91
C PRO A 270 -11.03 20.28 -9.59
N TRP A 271 -11.95 20.02 -10.52
CA TRP A 271 -13.40 20.27 -10.31
C TRP A 271 -13.98 19.28 -9.28
N ARG A 272 -13.55 18.00 -9.35
CA ARG A 272 -13.96 16.97 -8.41
C ARG A 272 -12.79 16.01 -8.17
N VAL A 273 -12.62 15.62 -6.92
CA VAL A 273 -11.73 14.51 -6.51
C VAL A 273 -12.53 13.54 -5.65
N ARG A 274 -12.49 12.27 -6.04
CA ARG A 274 -13.04 11.16 -5.24
C ARG A 274 -11.92 10.19 -4.94
N LEU A 275 -11.73 9.90 -3.67
CA LEU A 275 -10.78 8.90 -3.23
C LEU A 275 -11.50 7.57 -2.99
N ARG A 276 -10.89 6.48 -3.40
CA ARG A 276 -11.30 5.12 -3.05
C ARG A 276 -10.31 4.57 -2.04
N THR A 277 -10.82 4.11 -0.91
CA THR A 277 -10.06 3.42 0.11
C THR A 277 -10.54 1.99 0.29
N PRO A 278 -9.67 0.99 0.53
CA PRO A 278 -10.08 -0.35 0.91
C PRO A 278 -10.74 -0.37 2.30
N SER A 279 -10.32 0.51 3.21
CA SER A 279 -10.81 0.54 4.60
C SER A 279 -12.31 0.75 4.72
N TYR A 280 -12.93 1.50 3.79
CA TYR A 280 -14.37 1.71 3.81
C TYR A 280 -15.13 0.39 3.59
N ALA A 281 -14.73 -0.41 2.60
CA ALA A 281 -15.29 -1.74 2.36
C ALA A 281 -15.01 -2.69 3.53
N HIS A 282 -13.79 -2.65 4.06
CA HIS A 282 -13.39 -3.49 5.20
C HIS A 282 -14.18 -3.16 6.48
N ALA A 283 -14.45 -1.87 6.75
CA ALA A 283 -15.29 -1.46 7.87
C ALA A 283 -16.72 -1.99 7.75
N GLN A 284 -17.27 -2.05 6.54
CA GLN A 284 -18.61 -2.61 6.30
C GLN A 284 -18.66 -4.11 6.58
N VAL A 285 -17.69 -4.89 6.08
CA VAL A 285 -17.66 -6.34 6.29
C VAL A 285 -17.34 -6.73 7.74
N MET A 286 -16.71 -5.86 8.54
CA MET A 286 -16.55 -6.09 9.98
C MET A 286 -17.91 -6.23 10.69
N GLY A 287 -18.93 -5.50 10.25
CA GLY A 287 -20.30 -5.62 10.78
C GLY A 287 -20.92 -7.01 10.59
N LEU A 288 -20.45 -7.76 9.59
CA LEU A 288 -20.89 -9.15 9.32
C LEU A 288 -20.02 -10.16 10.05
N ALA A 289 -18.70 -9.98 10.01
CA ALA A 289 -17.75 -11.00 10.44
C ALA A 289 -17.46 -10.99 11.96
N LEU A 290 -17.59 -9.85 12.65
CA LEU A 290 -17.24 -9.72 14.07
C LEU A 290 -18.32 -10.23 15.06
N PRO A 291 -19.64 -10.21 14.78
CA PRO A 291 -20.63 -10.72 15.72
C PRO A 291 -20.34 -12.16 16.17
N GLY A 292 -20.38 -12.38 17.50
CA GLY A 292 -20.06 -13.70 18.09
C GLY A 292 -18.57 -13.93 18.37
N THR A 293 -17.69 -13.00 18.00
CA THR A 293 -16.25 -13.10 18.34
C THR A 293 -16.06 -12.95 19.86
N ALA A 294 -15.26 -13.85 20.45
CA ALA A 294 -14.87 -13.78 21.85
C ALA A 294 -14.05 -12.51 22.16
N LEU A 295 -14.24 -11.92 23.33
CA LEU A 295 -13.62 -10.62 23.67
C LEU A 295 -12.08 -10.65 23.65
N ASP A 296 -11.48 -11.76 24.01
CA ASP A 296 -10.02 -11.96 23.96
C ASP A 296 -9.47 -12.06 22.53
N GLN A 297 -10.31 -12.40 21.56
CA GLN A 297 -9.97 -12.46 20.14
C GLN A 297 -10.34 -11.18 19.37
N LEU A 298 -11.18 -10.32 19.96
CA LEU A 298 -11.80 -9.20 19.24
C LEU A 298 -10.76 -8.20 18.68
N ALA A 299 -9.74 -7.87 19.46
CA ALA A 299 -8.70 -6.94 18.99
C ALA A 299 -7.93 -7.48 17.77
N GLY A 300 -7.58 -8.77 17.81
CA GLY A 300 -6.92 -9.44 16.68
C GLY A 300 -7.82 -9.57 15.47
N ALA A 301 -9.10 -9.87 15.68
CA ALA A 301 -10.10 -9.94 14.63
C ALA A 301 -10.26 -8.58 13.91
N ILE A 302 -10.43 -7.48 14.67
CA ILE A 302 -10.53 -6.12 14.11
C ILE A 302 -9.26 -5.76 13.34
N GLY A 303 -8.07 -5.97 13.94
CA GLY A 303 -6.78 -5.67 13.30
C GLY A 303 -6.56 -6.40 11.97
N SER A 304 -7.15 -7.61 11.83
CA SER A 304 -7.02 -8.41 10.60
C SER A 304 -7.72 -7.80 9.38
N PHE A 305 -8.63 -6.85 9.56
CA PHE A 305 -9.29 -6.13 8.46
C PHE A 305 -8.48 -4.96 7.93
N MET A 306 -7.32 -4.63 8.54
CA MET A 306 -6.40 -3.61 8.04
C MET A 306 -7.06 -2.24 7.78
N CYS A 307 -8.05 -1.86 8.58
CA CYS A 307 -8.72 -0.57 8.44
C CYS A 307 -7.83 0.55 8.98
N VAL A 308 -7.68 1.61 8.20
CA VAL A 308 -7.08 2.87 8.59
C VAL A 308 -8.20 3.87 8.80
N ALA A 309 -8.50 4.22 10.06
CA ALA A 309 -9.64 5.08 10.37
C ALA A 309 -9.60 6.44 9.65
N GLY A 310 -8.37 6.99 9.47
CA GLY A 310 -8.18 8.28 8.80
C GLY A 310 -8.54 8.28 7.30
N ASP A 311 -8.50 7.13 6.63
CA ASP A 311 -8.80 7.04 5.21
C ASP A 311 -10.31 6.83 4.92
N THR A 312 -11.12 6.63 5.95
CA THR A 312 -12.58 6.54 5.84
C THR A 312 -13.29 7.88 6.05
N ASP A 313 -12.59 8.88 6.59
CA ASP A 313 -13.11 10.23 6.89
C ASP A 313 -12.73 11.23 5.81
N HIS A 314 -13.56 11.35 4.74
CA HIS A 314 -13.33 12.29 3.62
C HIS A 314 -14.61 12.70 2.87
#